data_369a8a4c93880ac40b6c39abf033ec5b
#
_entry.id   369a8a4c93880ac40b6c39abf033ec5b
#
_cell.length_a   1.000
_cell.length_b   1.000
_cell.length_c   1.000
_cell.angle_alpha   90.00
_cell.angle_beta   90.00
_cell.angle_gamma   90.00
#
_symmetry.space_group_name_H-M   'P 1'
#
loop_
_entity.id
_entity.type
_entity.pdbx_description
1 polymer ?
#
loop_
_entity_poly.entity_id
_entity_poly.type
_entity_poly.pdbx_seq_one_letter_code
_entity_poly.pdbx_strand_id
1 'polypeptide(L)'
;MRTATHELNFDGGLLERGFWLYVWEITTLQHTHMYYVGRTGDSSSNNAQSPFNRMGQHLGFNDKSNVLRRRLKAKGIDPEECDFRMVAHGPILEESITEAEYRQRRDRVAAMEAALAARMHDVGYDVTNTVKCRIELDEKAFAIVLAAFASRFPALHQEVSGENCEIRKA
;
A
#
# COMPACT_ATOMS: atom_id res chain seq x y z
N MET A 1 6.71 14.19 29.23
CA MET A 1 5.57 13.66 28.47
C MET A 1 4.63 14.83 28.17
N ARG A 2 4.35 15.13 26.89
CA ARG A 2 3.38 16.19 26.55
C ARG A 2 2.01 15.55 26.41
N THR A 3 1.07 16.00 27.21
CA THR A 3 -0.32 15.58 27.09
C THR A 3 -0.97 16.42 25.99
N ALA A 4 -1.51 15.75 24.96
CA ALA A 4 -2.22 16.36 23.85
C ALA A 4 -3.47 15.56 23.53
N THR A 5 -4.48 16.21 22.95
CA THR A 5 -5.66 15.54 22.39
C THR A 5 -5.40 15.30 20.91
N HIS A 6 -5.57 14.06 20.48
CA HIS A 6 -5.44 13.64 19.09
C HIS A 6 -6.79 13.12 18.59
N GLU A 7 -7.07 13.30 17.31
CA GLU A 7 -8.31 12.86 16.67
C GLU A 7 -7.97 11.97 15.47
N LEU A 8 -8.71 10.89 15.29
CA LEU A 8 -8.63 10.00 14.13
C LEU A 8 -10.01 9.89 13.50
N ASN A 9 -10.16 10.37 12.27
CA ASN A 9 -11.35 10.22 11.46
C ASN A 9 -11.10 9.27 10.30
N PHE A 10 -12.01 8.35 10.05
CA PHE A 10 -11.94 7.44 8.91
C PHE A 10 -13.34 7.07 8.39
N ASP A 11 -13.39 6.66 7.13
CA ASP A 11 -14.62 6.17 6.49
C ASP A 11 -14.92 4.74 6.97
N GLY A 12 -16.18 4.46 7.32
CA GLY A 12 -16.63 3.14 7.76
C GLY A 12 -16.44 2.03 6.72
N GLY A 13 -16.35 2.36 5.44
CA GLY A 13 -16.00 1.41 4.37
C GLY A 13 -14.65 0.74 4.57
N LEU A 14 -13.70 1.38 5.29
CA LEU A 14 -12.42 0.76 5.63
C LEU A 14 -12.50 -0.45 6.59
N LEU A 15 -13.67 -0.69 7.18
CA LEU A 15 -13.94 -1.87 8.02
C LEU A 15 -14.30 -3.10 7.19
N GLU A 16 -14.68 -2.90 5.92
CA GLU A 16 -15.08 -4.00 5.04
C GLU A 16 -13.90 -4.93 4.74
N ARG A 17 -14.14 -6.23 4.88
CA ARG A 17 -13.14 -7.27 4.60
C ARG A 17 -13.09 -7.56 3.11
N GLY A 18 -11.93 -7.96 2.63
CA GLY A 18 -11.72 -8.26 1.22
C GLY A 18 -10.30 -7.95 0.78
N PHE A 19 -10.06 -8.03 -0.52
CA PHE A 19 -8.76 -7.74 -1.11
C PHE A 19 -8.70 -6.26 -1.52
N TRP A 20 -7.87 -5.50 -0.81
CA TRP A 20 -7.69 -4.07 -0.99
C TRP A 20 -6.26 -3.75 -1.36
N LEU A 21 -6.05 -2.66 -2.08
CA LEU A 21 -4.78 -1.96 -2.15
C LEU A 21 -4.84 -0.67 -1.32
N TYR A 22 -3.73 -0.30 -0.72
CA TYR A 22 -3.62 0.95 0.02
C TYR A 22 -2.23 1.55 -0.14
N VAL A 23 -2.19 2.86 -0.03
CA VAL A 23 -0.96 3.65 0.02
C VAL A 23 -0.96 4.43 1.32
N TRP A 24 0.09 4.26 2.11
CA TRP A 24 0.42 5.15 3.20
C TRP A 24 1.23 6.32 2.67
N GLU A 25 0.82 7.52 2.98
CA GLU A 25 1.59 8.73 2.90
C GLU A 25 2.05 9.09 4.31
N ILE A 26 3.36 9.24 4.48
CA ILE A 26 4.02 9.54 5.74
C ILE A 26 4.68 10.88 5.60
N THR A 27 4.30 11.84 6.44
CA THR A 27 4.93 13.16 6.51
C THR A 27 5.77 13.24 7.78
N THR A 28 7.08 13.45 7.62
CA THR A 28 8.01 13.57 8.75
C THR A 28 7.97 14.98 9.36
N LEU A 29 8.61 15.16 10.51
CA LEU A 29 8.81 16.50 11.12
C LEU A 29 9.52 17.49 10.19
N GLN A 30 10.37 17.02 9.29
CA GLN A 30 11.06 17.84 8.29
C GLN A 30 10.19 18.13 7.06
N HIS A 31 8.90 17.79 7.09
CA HIS A 31 7.97 17.92 5.98
C HIS A 31 8.39 17.15 4.70
N THR A 32 9.17 16.09 4.86
CA THR A 32 9.43 15.17 3.75
C THR A 32 8.32 14.13 3.65
N HIS A 33 7.96 13.76 2.41
CA HIS A 33 6.91 12.78 2.16
C HIS A 33 7.52 11.47 1.71
N MET A 34 7.08 10.39 2.34
CA MET A 34 7.42 9.02 1.95
C MET A 34 6.14 8.23 1.75
N TYR A 35 6.23 7.18 0.95
CA TYR A 35 5.07 6.36 0.60
C TYR A 35 5.35 4.88 0.86
N TYR A 36 4.32 4.17 1.26
CA TYR A 36 4.36 2.72 1.41
C TYR A 36 3.12 2.13 0.75
N VAL A 37 3.33 1.26 -0.23
CA VAL A 37 2.26 0.56 -0.94
C VAL A 37 2.04 -0.81 -0.29
N GLY A 38 0.79 -1.18 -0.07
CA GLY A 38 0.45 -2.46 0.53
C GLY A 38 -0.92 -2.96 0.12
N ARG A 39 -1.21 -4.19 0.55
CA ARG A 39 -2.49 -4.85 0.29
C ARG A 39 -3.00 -5.59 1.51
N THR A 40 -4.28 -5.92 1.49
CA THR A 40 -4.85 -6.94 2.37
C THR A 40 -4.74 -8.32 1.72
N GLY A 41 -4.98 -9.39 2.48
CA GLY A 41 -4.95 -10.76 1.95
C GLY A 41 -3.55 -11.31 1.66
N ASP A 42 -2.51 -10.79 2.33
CA ASP A 42 -1.12 -11.23 2.19
C ASP A 42 -0.75 -12.40 3.11
N SER A 43 -1.64 -12.77 4.04
CA SER A 43 -1.43 -13.86 4.98
C SER A 43 -1.70 -15.23 4.36
N SER A 44 -1.21 -16.27 5.02
CA SER A 44 -1.52 -17.68 4.68
C SER A 44 -2.92 -18.11 5.11
N SER A 45 -3.62 -17.30 5.91
CA SER A 45 -5.00 -17.60 6.29
C SER A 45 -5.97 -17.15 5.21
N ASN A 46 -7.07 -17.88 5.03
CA ASN A 46 -8.09 -17.60 4.02
C ASN A 46 -8.92 -16.33 4.31
N ASN A 47 -8.54 -15.55 5.32
CA ASN A 47 -9.22 -14.35 5.73
C ASN A 47 -8.47 -13.11 5.24
N ALA A 48 -8.98 -12.46 4.23
CA ALA A 48 -8.54 -11.13 3.87
C ALA A 48 -9.01 -10.16 4.95
N GLN A 49 -8.09 -9.34 5.46
CA GLN A 49 -8.41 -8.38 6.51
C GLN A 49 -8.93 -7.07 5.90
N SER A 50 -9.56 -6.24 6.73
CA SER A 50 -9.89 -4.87 6.33
C SER A 50 -8.67 -3.96 6.34
N PRO A 51 -8.68 -2.83 5.59
CA PRO A 51 -7.64 -1.80 5.69
C PRO A 51 -7.45 -1.29 7.12
N PHE A 52 -8.53 -1.15 7.89
CA PHE A 52 -8.47 -0.74 9.30
C PHE A 52 -7.63 -1.69 10.17
N ASN A 53 -7.81 -3.00 10.00
CA ASN A 53 -6.99 -3.98 10.74
C ASN A 53 -5.50 -3.90 10.33
N ARG A 54 -5.22 -3.66 9.05
CA ARG A 54 -3.85 -3.50 8.55
C ARG A 54 -3.18 -2.25 9.11
N MET A 55 -3.93 -1.17 9.34
CA MET A 55 -3.41 0.04 9.98
C MET A 55 -2.80 -0.29 11.35
N GLY A 56 -3.56 -0.95 12.21
CA GLY A 56 -3.07 -1.35 13.55
C GLY A 56 -1.88 -2.32 13.50
N GLN A 57 -1.83 -3.20 12.49
CA GLN A 57 -0.70 -4.10 12.30
C GLN A 57 0.57 -3.33 11.87
N HIS A 58 0.47 -2.44 10.89
CA HIS A 58 1.63 -1.74 10.33
C HIS A 58 2.30 -0.78 11.31
N LEU A 59 1.53 -0.10 12.15
CA LEU A 59 2.00 0.93 13.06
C LEU A 59 2.10 0.46 14.51
N GLY A 60 1.52 -0.70 14.85
CA GLY A 60 1.51 -1.25 16.20
C GLY A 60 2.88 -1.74 16.68
N PHE A 61 2.91 -2.28 17.90
CA PHE A 61 4.13 -2.72 18.57
C PHE A 61 4.46 -4.21 18.37
N ASN A 62 3.63 -4.96 17.63
CA ASN A 62 3.89 -6.37 17.35
C ASN A 62 4.98 -6.51 16.28
N ASP A 63 6.18 -6.90 16.67
CA ASP A 63 7.37 -7.01 15.81
C ASP A 63 7.21 -7.98 14.62
N LYS A 64 6.25 -8.90 14.67
CA LYS A 64 5.95 -9.82 13.56
C LYS A 64 5.14 -9.17 12.45
N SER A 65 4.46 -8.06 12.70
CA SER A 65 3.53 -7.42 11.75
C SER A 65 3.79 -5.95 11.47
N ASN A 66 4.54 -5.24 12.32
CA ASN A 66 4.74 -3.78 12.25
C ASN A 66 5.73 -3.32 11.16
N VAL A 67 5.55 -3.78 9.94
CA VAL A 67 6.50 -3.58 8.84
C VAL A 67 6.79 -2.10 8.58
N LEU A 68 5.76 -1.24 8.57
CA LEU A 68 5.93 0.18 8.32
C LEU A 68 6.70 0.86 9.45
N ARG A 69 6.30 0.60 10.71
CA ARG A 69 6.99 1.11 11.89
C ARG A 69 8.48 0.76 11.89
N ARG A 70 8.84 -0.50 11.60
CA ARG A 70 10.25 -0.95 11.53
C ARG A 70 11.02 -0.26 10.40
N ARG A 71 10.38 -0.02 9.25
CA ARG A 71 11.03 0.68 8.13
C ARG A 71 11.37 2.12 8.47
N LEU A 72 10.48 2.83 9.13
CA LEU A 72 10.72 4.19 9.61
C LEU A 72 11.87 4.23 10.61
N LYS A 73 11.82 3.36 11.62
CA LYS A 73 12.92 3.26 12.61
C LYS A 73 14.27 2.89 12.00
N ALA A 74 14.30 2.01 11.00
CA ALA A 74 15.53 1.69 10.27
C ALA A 74 16.12 2.87 9.49
N LYS A 75 15.30 3.86 9.14
CA LYS A 75 15.73 5.14 8.54
C LYS A 75 16.03 6.21 9.60
N GLY A 76 15.97 5.89 10.88
CA GLY A 76 16.18 6.86 11.97
C GLY A 76 15.00 7.80 12.20
N ILE A 77 13.83 7.45 11.69
CA ILE A 77 12.60 8.26 11.80
C ILE A 77 11.75 7.69 12.93
N ASP A 78 11.36 8.54 13.87
CA ASP A 78 10.43 8.17 14.93
C ASP A 78 8.99 8.23 14.42
N PRO A 79 8.27 7.08 14.39
CA PRO A 79 6.89 7.07 13.93
C PRO A 79 5.95 7.96 14.76
N GLU A 80 6.25 8.17 16.04
CA GLU A 80 5.47 9.02 16.91
C GLU A 80 5.57 10.53 16.58
N GLU A 81 6.51 10.89 15.71
CA GLU A 81 6.74 12.25 15.22
C GLU A 81 6.27 12.45 13.77
N CYS A 82 5.58 11.46 13.20
CA CYS A 82 5.08 11.51 11.82
C CYS A 82 3.57 11.70 11.77
N ASP A 83 3.12 12.38 10.70
CA ASP A 83 1.73 12.36 10.30
C ASP A 83 1.48 11.24 9.28
N PHE A 84 0.35 10.54 9.42
CA PHE A 84 -0.02 9.41 8.59
C PHE A 84 -1.35 9.65 7.90
N ARG A 85 -1.37 9.42 6.58
CA ARG A 85 -2.57 9.37 5.76
C ARG A 85 -2.61 8.06 5.00
N MET A 86 -3.69 7.29 5.12
CA MET A 86 -3.90 6.08 4.33
C MET A 86 -4.96 6.34 3.27
N VAL A 87 -4.64 6.04 2.03
CA VAL A 87 -5.59 5.96 0.92
C VAL A 87 -5.74 4.50 0.55
N ALA A 88 -6.95 3.96 0.67
CA ALA A 88 -7.26 2.59 0.31
C ALA A 88 -8.31 2.56 -0.80
N HIS A 89 -8.19 1.58 -1.70
CA HIS A 89 -9.14 1.33 -2.77
C HIS A 89 -9.56 -0.14 -2.75
N GLY A 90 -10.86 -0.37 -2.71
CA GLY A 90 -11.45 -1.71 -2.67
C GLY A 90 -12.82 -1.77 -1.98
N PRO A 91 -13.29 -2.99 -1.68
CA PRO A 91 -12.61 -4.25 -2.00
C PRO A 91 -12.56 -4.47 -3.53
N ILE A 92 -11.35 -4.75 -4.04
CA ILE A 92 -11.14 -5.05 -5.47
C ILE A 92 -11.71 -6.44 -5.79
N LEU A 93 -11.54 -7.35 -4.84
CA LEU A 93 -12.08 -8.70 -4.85
C LEU A 93 -12.60 -9.03 -3.45
N GLU A 94 -13.73 -9.70 -3.38
CA GLU A 94 -14.32 -10.19 -2.14
C GLU A 94 -13.48 -11.31 -1.51
N GLU A 95 -13.74 -11.63 -0.26
CA GLU A 95 -13.19 -12.83 0.36
C GLU A 95 -13.71 -14.09 -0.37
N SER A 96 -12.89 -15.12 -0.36
CA SER A 96 -13.22 -16.40 -0.98
C SER A 96 -13.50 -17.45 0.08
N ILE A 97 -14.45 -18.36 -0.22
CA ILE A 97 -14.79 -19.49 0.63
C ILE A 97 -13.76 -20.61 0.50
N THR A 98 -13.13 -20.74 -0.66
CA THR A 98 -12.16 -21.82 -0.91
C THR A 98 -10.72 -21.31 -0.89
N GLU A 99 -9.82 -22.17 -0.42
CA GLU A 99 -8.38 -21.86 -0.40
C GLU A 99 -7.80 -21.61 -1.80
N ALA A 100 -8.26 -22.35 -2.80
CA ALA A 100 -7.79 -22.22 -4.18
C ALA A 100 -8.14 -20.85 -4.77
N GLU A 101 -9.40 -20.42 -4.62
CA GLU A 101 -9.84 -19.09 -5.07
C GLU A 101 -9.15 -17.99 -4.27
N TYR A 102 -8.97 -18.18 -2.95
CA TYR A 102 -8.24 -17.22 -2.12
C TYR A 102 -6.83 -16.99 -2.66
N ARG A 103 -6.09 -18.06 -2.96
CA ARG A 103 -4.74 -17.96 -3.54
C ARG A 103 -4.75 -17.23 -4.87
N GLN A 104 -5.69 -17.54 -5.76
CA GLN A 104 -5.82 -16.87 -7.05
C GLN A 104 -6.08 -15.36 -6.89
N ARG A 105 -7.01 -14.98 -6.02
CA ARG A 105 -7.34 -13.58 -5.72
C ARG A 105 -6.16 -12.85 -5.09
N ARG A 106 -5.51 -13.48 -4.11
CA ARG A 106 -4.30 -12.98 -3.46
C ARG A 106 -3.19 -12.68 -4.47
N ASP A 107 -2.94 -13.60 -5.37
CA ASP A 107 -1.86 -13.49 -6.36
C ASP A 107 -2.16 -12.39 -7.39
N ARG A 108 -3.41 -12.26 -7.81
CA ARG A 108 -3.86 -11.17 -8.69
C ARG A 108 -3.66 -9.80 -8.05
N VAL A 109 -4.04 -9.64 -6.79
CA VAL A 109 -3.85 -8.36 -6.07
C VAL A 109 -2.38 -8.11 -5.73
N ALA A 110 -1.57 -9.17 -5.54
CA ALA A 110 -0.13 -9.04 -5.39
C ALA A 110 0.56 -8.46 -6.64
N ALA A 111 0.11 -8.85 -7.84
CA ALA A 111 0.61 -8.27 -9.09
C ALA A 111 0.25 -6.77 -9.19
N MET A 112 -0.97 -6.40 -8.80
CA MET A 112 -1.40 -5.00 -8.78
C MET A 112 -0.64 -4.16 -7.73
N GLU A 113 -0.34 -4.72 -6.55
CA GLU A 113 0.49 -4.06 -5.54
C GLU A 113 1.88 -3.74 -6.08
N ALA A 114 2.51 -4.72 -6.73
CA ALA A 114 3.83 -4.55 -7.33
C ALA A 114 3.82 -3.49 -8.44
N ALA A 115 2.81 -3.53 -9.31
CA ALA A 115 2.65 -2.57 -10.39
C ALA A 115 2.40 -1.14 -9.87
N LEU A 116 1.55 -0.98 -8.84
CA LEU A 116 1.29 0.32 -8.23
C LEU A 116 2.55 0.89 -7.57
N ALA A 117 3.30 0.07 -6.81
CA ALA A 117 4.54 0.50 -6.18
C ALA A 117 5.59 0.93 -7.21
N ALA A 118 5.76 0.16 -8.30
CA ALA A 118 6.66 0.50 -9.38
C ALA A 118 6.22 1.81 -10.07
N ARG A 119 4.92 1.94 -10.41
CA ARG A 119 4.39 3.12 -11.06
C ARG A 119 4.56 4.38 -10.23
N MET A 120 4.29 4.32 -8.92
CA MET A 120 4.51 5.44 -8.02
C MET A 120 5.99 5.85 -7.98
N HIS A 121 6.90 4.88 -7.88
CA HIS A 121 8.34 5.14 -7.91
C HIS A 121 8.75 5.81 -9.24
N ASP A 122 8.29 5.30 -10.38
CA ASP A 122 8.67 5.77 -11.72
C ASP A 122 8.22 7.23 -11.99
N VAL A 123 7.14 7.67 -11.34
CA VAL A 123 6.67 9.07 -11.41
C VAL A 123 7.20 9.96 -10.27
N GLY A 124 8.18 9.49 -9.50
CA GLY A 124 8.96 10.30 -8.55
C GLY A 124 8.47 10.31 -7.11
N TYR A 125 7.53 9.44 -6.72
CA TYR A 125 7.21 9.27 -5.29
C TYR A 125 8.31 8.48 -4.57
N ASP A 126 8.72 8.91 -3.37
CA ASP A 126 9.66 8.16 -2.51
C ASP A 126 8.95 6.94 -1.89
N VAL A 127 8.86 5.85 -2.64
CA VAL A 127 8.24 4.61 -2.18
C VAL A 127 9.24 3.81 -1.35
N THR A 128 8.92 3.59 -0.07
CA THR A 128 9.83 2.97 0.90
C THR A 128 9.94 1.45 0.80
N ASN A 129 9.05 0.81 0.05
CA ASN A 129 9.05 -0.65 -0.12
C ASN A 129 9.19 -1.05 -1.59
N THR A 130 9.98 -2.08 -1.82
CA THR A 130 10.04 -2.77 -3.11
C THR A 130 9.15 -4.02 -3.03
N VAL A 131 8.19 -4.10 -3.93
CA VAL A 131 7.30 -5.27 -4.05
C VAL A 131 7.72 -6.05 -5.29
N LYS A 132 8.10 -7.33 -5.09
CA LYS A 132 8.45 -8.24 -6.19
C LYS A 132 7.30 -9.22 -6.39
N CYS A 133 6.78 -9.29 -7.60
CA CYS A 133 5.77 -10.25 -8.00
C CYS A 133 6.16 -10.87 -9.34
N ARG A 134 5.91 -12.19 -9.50
CA ARG A 134 6.14 -12.92 -10.75
C ARG A 134 4.84 -13.26 -11.46
N ILE A 135 3.72 -12.90 -10.85
CA ILE A 135 2.39 -13.14 -11.41
C ILE A 135 2.12 -12.10 -12.48
N GLU A 136 1.57 -12.54 -13.60
CA GLU A 136 1.17 -11.66 -14.69
C GLU A 136 0.10 -10.66 -14.23
N LEU A 137 0.27 -9.42 -14.65
CA LEU A 137 -0.64 -8.33 -14.30
C LEU A 137 -1.90 -8.37 -15.18
N ASP A 138 -3.06 -8.30 -14.56
CA ASP A 138 -4.30 -8.01 -15.27
C ASP A 138 -4.35 -6.48 -15.53
N GLU A 139 -3.85 -6.08 -16.69
CA GLU A 139 -3.73 -4.68 -17.09
C GLU A 139 -5.08 -3.94 -17.09
N LYS A 140 -6.17 -4.62 -17.50
CA LYS A 140 -7.50 -3.99 -17.53
C LYS A 140 -8.02 -3.69 -16.14
N ALA A 141 -7.91 -4.63 -15.24
CA ALA A 141 -8.31 -4.44 -13.85
C ALA A 141 -7.38 -3.44 -13.15
N PHE A 142 -6.08 -3.49 -13.44
CA PHE A 142 -5.12 -2.54 -12.86
C PHE A 142 -5.37 -1.10 -13.32
N ALA A 143 -5.77 -0.87 -14.57
CA ALA A 143 -6.09 0.47 -15.07
C ALA A 143 -7.19 1.16 -14.23
N ILE A 144 -8.21 0.41 -13.79
CA ILE A 144 -9.27 0.92 -12.91
C ILE A 144 -8.70 1.33 -11.54
N VAL A 145 -7.86 0.47 -10.97
CA VAL A 145 -7.19 0.71 -9.69
C VAL A 145 -6.28 1.91 -9.78
N LEU A 146 -5.47 1.99 -10.84
CA LEU A 146 -4.54 3.09 -11.07
C LEU A 146 -5.28 4.43 -11.19
N ALA A 147 -6.40 4.48 -11.93
CA ALA A 147 -7.23 5.67 -12.05
C ALA A 147 -7.78 6.14 -10.69
N ALA A 148 -8.19 5.21 -9.83
CA ALA A 148 -8.66 5.52 -8.49
C ALA A 148 -7.56 6.16 -7.64
N PHE A 149 -6.33 5.61 -7.65
CA PHE A 149 -5.20 6.18 -6.94
C PHE A 149 -4.73 7.49 -7.57
N ALA A 150 -4.76 7.65 -8.88
CA ALA A 150 -4.39 8.88 -9.57
C ALA A 150 -5.24 10.08 -9.14
N SER A 151 -6.49 9.87 -8.75
CA SER A 151 -7.34 10.93 -8.18
C SER A 151 -6.81 11.49 -6.85
N ARG A 152 -5.95 10.75 -6.14
CA ARG A 152 -5.36 11.11 -4.84
C ARG A 152 -3.85 11.38 -4.92
N PHE A 153 -3.20 10.87 -5.95
CA PHE A 153 -1.76 11.00 -6.25
C PHE A 153 -1.59 11.47 -7.70
N PRO A 154 -1.70 12.79 -7.95
CA PRO A 154 -1.82 13.35 -9.31
C PRO A 154 -0.66 13.01 -10.26
N ALA A 155 0.57 12.78 -9.76
CA ALA A 155 1.68 12.40 -10.61
C ALA A 155 1.47 11.05 -11.32
N LEU A 156 0.56 10.20 -10.84
CA LEU A 156 0.21 8.94 -11.50
C LEU A 156 -0.50 9.13 -12.86
N HIS A 157 -1.04 10.33 -13.14
CA HIS A 157 -1.60 10.67 -14.46
C HIS A 157 -0.52 10.90 -15.52
N GLN A 158 0.74 11.13 -15.13
CA GLN A 158 1.82 11.37 -16.08
C GLN A 158 2.14 10.08 -16.83
N GLU A 159 2.27 10.14 -18.15
CA GLU A 159 2.85 9.05 -18.92
C GLU A 159 4.34 8.92 -18.53
N VAL A 160 4.81 7.70 -18.29
CA VAL A 160 6.24 7.47 -18.09
C VAL A 160 6.91 7.72 -19.43
N SER A 161 7.64 8.83 -19.56
CA SER A 161 8.47 9.09 -20.73
C SER A 161 9.45 7.93 -20.91
N GLY A 162 9.42 7.27 -22.07
CA GLY A 162 10.08 5.98 -22.34
C GLY A 162 11.62 5.96 -22.33
N GLU A 163 12.30 6.99 -21.79
CA GLU A 163 13.76 7.10 -21.80
C GLU A 163 14.51 6.25 -20.76
N ASN A 164 13.82 5.67 -19.78
CA ASN A 164 14.47 4.88 -18.72
C ASN A 164 14.38 3.34 -18.87
N CYS A 165 13.88 2.84 -20.00
CA CYS A 165 13.69 1.39 -20.20
C CYS A 165 14.93 0.64 -20.69
N GLU A 166 16.00 1.32 -21.12
CA GLU A 166 17.17 0.66 -21.74
C GLU A 166 18.30 0.26 -20.78
N ILE A 167 18.30 0.71 -19.52
CA ILE A 167 19.44 0.47 -18.59
C ILE A 167 19.30 -0.83 -17.78
N ARG A 168 18.21 -1.60 -17.88
CA ARG A 168 18.01 -2.81 -17.05
C ARG A 168 18.19 -4.15 -17.79
N LYS A 169 18.85 -4.16 -18.95
CA LYS A 169 19.21 -5.40 -19.67
C LYS A 169 20.73 -5.59 -19.80
N ALA A 170 21.47 -5.35 -18.75
CA ALA A 170 22.87 -5.74 -18.65
C ALA A 170 23.10 -6.51 -17.34
#